data_2cf150dc5cce31a79a3535d7a5a37a19
#
_entry.id   2cf150dc5cce31a79a3535d7a5a37a19
#
_cell.length_a   1.000
_cell.length_b   1.000
_cell.length_c   1.000
_cell.angle_alpha   90.00
_cell.angle_beta   90.00
_cell.angle_gamma   90.00
#
_symmetry.space_group_name_H-M   'P 1'
#
loop_
_entity.id
_entity.type
_entity.pdbx_description
1 polymer ?
#
loop_
_entity_poly.entity_id
_entity_poly.type
_entity_poly.pdbx_seq_one_letter_code
_entity_poly.pdbx_strand_id
1 'polypeptide(L)'
;PVPILYKAPHGAAKGCFNHVTEEILVRPDMSQKQTLKTMLHEISHAMLHRRKKNEPPYKDQHTREVEAESVAYVVCQHFGIDTSDYSFGYVAGWSKGKELDELKASLDTIRTCAAGLIDAIEEKCPALCPQKNQSQKKSHRGEARA
;
A
#
# COMPACT_ATOMS: atom_id res chain seq x y z
N PRO A 1 13.59 11.94 -1.81
CA PRO A 1 12.17 11.85 -1.54
C PRO A 1 11.37 12.29 -2.77
N VAL A 2 10.25 11.58 -3.06
CA VAL A 2 9.36 11.90 -4.16
C VAL A 2 8.34 12.92 -3.66
N PRO A 3 8.24 14.11 -4.28
CA PRO A 3 7.24 15.09 -3.87
C PRO A 3 5.83 14.63 -4.20
N ILE A 4 4.89 14.93 -3.28
CA ILE A 4 3.46 14.67 -3.45
C ILE A 4 2.75 16.00 -3.59
N LEU A 5 2.04 16.18 -4.70
CA LEU A 5 1.33 17.40 -5.04
C LEU A 5 -0.19 17.14 -5.07
N TYR A 6 -0.95 18.00 -4.41
CA TYR A 6 -2.41 18.02 -4.50
C TYR A 6 -2.83 18.78 -5.77
N LYS A 7 -2.82 18.06 -6.88
CA LYS A 7 -3.16 18.58 -8.20
C LYS A 7 -3.87 17.50 -9.00
N ALA A 8 -4.93 17.86 -9.71
CA ALA A 8 -5.68 16.91 -10.52
C ALA A 8 -4.79 16.32 -11.63
N PRO A 9 -4.65 14.98 -11.70
CA PRO A 9 -4.06 14.32 -12.85
C PRO A 9 -4.92 14.50 -14.10
N HIS A 10 -4.40 14.08 -15.25
CA HIS A 10 -5.18 14.11 -16.50
C HIS A 10 -6.40 13.20 -16.41
N GLY A 11 -7.50 13.64 -16.99
CA GLY A 11 -8.74 12.88 -17.06
C GLY A 11 -9.41 12.66 -15.68
N ALA A 12 -10.00 11.49 -15.49
CA ALA A 12 -10.73 11.13 -14.29
C ALA A 12 -9.84 10.42 -13.23
N ALA A 13 -8.54 10.28 -13.47
CA ALA A 13 -7.63 9.62 -12.56
C ALA A 13 -7.62 10.31 -11.18
N LYS A 14 -7.56 9.51 -10.13
CA LYS A 14 -7.51 9.99 -8.74
C LYS A 14 -6.10 10.35 -8.30
N GLY A 15 -5.12 9.63 -8.83
CA GLY A 15 -3.71 9.88 -8.62
C GLY A 15 -2.88 9.48 -9.83
N CYS A 16 -1.62 9.85 -9.82
CA CYS A 16 -0.65 9.47 -10.84
C CYS A 16 0.77 9.63 -10.32
N PHE A 17 1.60 8.62 -10.52
CA PHE A 17 3.05 8.77 -10.43
C PHE A 17 3.63 9.11 -11.80
N ASN A 18 4.22 10.27 -11.91
CA ASN A 18 4.86 10.71 -13.15
C ASN A 18 6.31 10.25 -13.19
N HIS A 19 6.64 9.31 -14.07
CA HIS A 19 8.00 8.76 -14.21
C HIS A 19 9.01 9.75 -14.76
N VAL A 20 8.58 10.84 -15.41
CA VAL A 20 9.46 11.85 -16.01
C VAL A 20 9.85 12.91 -14.99
N THR A 21 8.86 13.46 -14.27
CA THR A 21 9.11 14.47 -13.24
C THR A 21 9.40 13.86 -11.87
N GLU A 22 9.16 12.57 -11.71
CA GLU A 22 9.27 11.84 -10.45
C GLU A 22 8.42 12.45 -9.33
N GLU A 23 7.23 12.89 -9.68
CA GLU A 23 6.24 13.48 -8.77
C GLU A 23 5.00 12.60 -8.67
N ILE A 24 4.38 12.62 -7.50
CA ILE A 24 3.06 12.03 -7.28
C ILE A 24 2.01 13.14 -7.30
N LEU A 25 1.01 12.99 -8.15
CA LEU A 25 -0.16 13.85 -8.17
C LEU A 25 -1.33 13.13 -7.48
N VAL A 26 -2.00 13.82 -6.58
CA VAL A 26 -3.20 13.34 -5.90
C VAL A 26 -4.32 14.35 -6.10
N ARG A 27 -5.44 13.89 -6.62
CA ARG A 27 -6.62 14.72 -6.87
C ARG A 27 -7.11 15.35 -5.57
N PRO A 28 -7.28 16.68 -5.52
CA PRO A 28 -7.87 17.34 -4.34
C PRO A 28 -9.36 17.02 -4.20
N ASP A 29 -9.93 17.36 -3.05
CA ASP A 29 -11.39 17.30 -2.77
C ASP A 29 -12.00 15.88 -2.72
N MET A 30 -11.17 14.86 -2.56
CA MET A 30 -11.60 13.50 -2.23
C MET A 30 -11.78 13.34 -0.71
N SER A 31 -12.48 12.28 -0.28
CA SER A 31 -12.52 11.90 1.13
C SER A 31 -11.10 11.64 1.66
N GLN A 32 -10.89 11.78 2.97
CA GLN A 32 -9.60 11.46 3.59
C GLN A 32 -9.15 10.03 3.33
N LYS A 33 -10.07 9.08 3.44
CA LYS A 33 -9.83 7.66 3.16
C LYS A 33 -9.39 7.43 1.72
N GLN A 34 -10.10 8.01 0.75
CA GLN A 34 -9.77 7.89 -0.68
C GLN A 34 -8.42 8.58 -0.99
N THR A 35 -8.16 9.72 -0.39
CA THR A 35 -6.90 10.45 -0.54
C THR A 35 -5.72 9.62 -0.04
N LEU A 36 -5.82 9.06 1.16
CA LEU A 36 -4.76 8.24 1.75
C LEU A 36 -4.52 6.97 0.93
N LYS A 37 -5.57 6.28 0.55
CA LYS A 37 -5.48 5.07 -0.28
C LYS A 37 -4.81 5.38 -1.63
N THR A 38 -5.22 6.45 -2.29
CA THR A 38 -4.64 6.89 -3.56
C THR A 38 -3.17 7.25 -3.40
N MET A 39 -2.82 7.99 -2.37
CA MET A 39 -1.44 8.36 -2.06
C MET A 39 -0.55 7.13 -1.87
N LEU A 40 -0.99 6.16 -1.08
CA LEU A 40 -0.26 4.90 -0.87
C LEU A 40 -0.14 4.06 -2.14
N HIS A 41 -1.16 4.05 -2.97
CA HIS A 41 -1.13 3.40 -4.29
C HIS A 41 -0.05 4.01 -5.19
N GLU A 42 0.01 5.33 -5.30
CA GLU A 42 1.01 6.02 -6.13
C GLU A 42 2.44 5.91 -5.54
N ILE A 43 2.57 5.93 -4.22
CA ILE A 43 3.85 5.65 -3.54
C ILE A 43 4.34 4.24 -3.89
N SER A 44 3.44 3.27 -3.92
CA SER A 44 3.79 1.89 -4.29
C SER A 44 4.27 1.80 -5.73
N HIS A 45 3.65 2.51 -6.66
CA HIS A 45 4.17 2.63 -8.03
C HIS A 45 5.55 3.27 -8.07
N ALA A 46 5.79 4.32 -7.30
CA ALA A 46 7.10 4.97 -7.23
C ALA A 46 8.18 4.05 -6.65
N MET A 47 7.84 3.19 -5.71
CA MET A 47 8.77 2.24 -5.08
C MET A 47 9.03 1.00 -5.93
N LEU A 48 7.98 0.42 -6.51
CA LEU A 48 8.02 -0.90 -7.16
C LEU A 48 8.14 -0.83 -8.68
N HIS A 49 7.58 0.20 -9.31
CA HIS A 49 7.38 0.26 -10.75
C HIS A 49 8.07 1.46 -11.42
N ARG A 50 8.96 2.12 -10.70
CA ARG A 50 9.75 3.24 -11.25
C ARG A 50 10.62 2.73 -12.41
N ARG A 51 10.62 3.51 -13.49
CA ARG A 51 11.41 3.23 -14.68
C ARG A 51 12.00 4.52 -15.24
N LYS A 52 13.10 4.40 -15.96
CA LYS A 52 13.66 5.54 -16.70
C LYS A 52 12.78 5.89 -17.89
N LYS A 53 12.89 7.11 -18.33
CA LYS A 53 12.24 7.54 -19.57
C LYS A 53 12.65 6.60 -20.71
N ASN A 54 11.67 6.10 -21.46
CA ASN A 54 11.84 5.15 -22.57
C ASN A 54 12.21 3.70 -22.20
N GLU A 55 12.26 3.33 -20.92
CA GLU A 55 12.33 1.92 -20.54
C GLU A 55 10.93 1.28 -20.56
N PRO A 56 10.78 0.08 -21.15
CA PRO A 56 9.53 -0.65 -21.04
C PRO A 56 9.31 -1.13 -19.60
N PRO A 57 8.06 -1.26 -19.14
CA PRO A 57 7.78 -1.83 -17.83
C PRO A 57 8.16 -3.33 -17.80
N TYR A 58 8.73 -3.78 -16.68
CA TYR A 58 9.09 -5.20 -16.46
C TYR A 58 7.87 -6.12 -16.31
N LYS A 59 6.77 -5.57 -15.83
CA LYS A 59 5.52 -6.29 -15.55
C LYS A 59 4.40 -5.68 -16.37
N ASP A 60 3.40 -6.50 -16.71
CA ASP A 60 2.19 -5.99 -17.36
C ASP A 60 1.45 -5.00 -16.46
N GLN A 61 0.61 -4.17 -17.07
CA GLN A 61 -0.11 -3.12 -16.36
C GLN A 61 -1.01 -3.68 -15.26
N HIS A 62 -1.72 -4.78 -15.52
CA HIS A 62 -2.62 -5.38 -14.54
C HIS A 62 -1.87 -5.84 -13.29
N THR A 63 -0.72 -6.50 -13.45
CA THR A 63 0.13 -6.93 -12.32
C THR A 63 0.63 -5.73 -11.52
N ARG A 64 1.08 -4.66 -12.17
CA ARG A 64 1.51 -3.44 -11.49
C ARG A 64 0.38 -2.81 -10.69
N GLU A 65 -0.82 -2.74 -11.25
CA GLU A 65 -1.99 -2.20 -10.56
C GLU A 65 -2.37 -3.07 -9.35
N VAL A 66 -2.38 -4.40 -9.50
CA VAL A 66 -2.68 -5.31 -8.39
C VAL A 66 -1.64 -5.18 -7.26
N GLU A 67 -0.36 -5.09 -7.59
CA GLU A 67 0.70 -4.91 -6.59
C GLU A 67 0.52 -3.59 -5.83
N ALA A 68 0.35 -2.47 -6.52
CA ALA A 68 0.17 -1.16 -5.90
C ALA A 68 -1.09 -1.09 -5.05
N GLU A 69 -2.19 -1.60 -5.55
CA GLU A 69 -3.48 -1.64 -4.84
C GLU A 69 -3.42 -2.51 -3.59
N SER A 70 -2.79 -3.68 -3.70
CA SER A 70 -2.63 -4.60 -2.58
C SER A 70 -1.74 -4.02 -1.48
N VAL A 71 -0.65 -3.35 -1.82
CA VAL A 71 0.19 -2.64 -0.84
C VAL A 71 -0.61 -1.57 -0.12
N ALA A 72 -1.33 -0.73 -0.85
CA ALA A 72 -2.17 0.31 -0.27
C ALA A 72 -3.23 -0.26 0.68
N TYR A 73 -3.90 -1.34 0.28
CA TYR A 73 -4.88 -2.04 1.11
C TYR A 73 -4.26 -2.57 2.40
N VAL A 74 -3.14 -3.29 2.32
CA VAL A 74 -2.48 -3.89 3.49
C VAL A 74 -2.00 -2.81 4.47
N VAL A 75 -1.41 -1.74 3.99
CA VAL A 75 -0.95 -0.62 4.83
C VAL A 75 -2.14 0.06 5.52
N CYS A 76 -3.19 0.38 4.78
CA CYS A 76 -4.41 0.96 5.36
C CYS A 76 -5.03 0.04 6.40
N GLN A 77 -5.15 -1.25 6.11
CA GLN A 77 -5.72 -2.24 7.02
C GLN A 77 -4.92 -2.35 8.32
N HIS A 78 -3.59 -2.29 8.25
CA HIS A 78 -2.72 -2.31 9.43
C HIS A 78 -3.02 -1.15 10.39
N PHE A 79 -3.35 0.02 9.87
CA PHE A 79 -3.72 1.20 10.67
C PHE A 79 -5.23 1.30 10.95
N GLY A 80 -5.99 0.25 10.69
CA GLY A 80 -7.43 0.20 10.99
C GLY A 80 -8.32 0.93 9.99
N ILE A 81 -7.81 1.22 8.79
CA ILE A 81 -8.54 1.89 7.72
C ILE A 81 -8.97 0.87 6.68
N ASP A 82 -10.27 0.60 6.59
CA ASP A 82 -10.83 -0.31 5.60
C ASP A 82 -11.06 0.41 4.27
N THR A 83 -10.32 0.00 3.25
CA THR A 83 -10.43 0.49 1.87
C THR A 83 -10.93 -0.58 0.90
N SER A 84 -11.53 -1.65 1.39
CA SER A 84 -11.99 -2.78 0.58
C SER A 84 -12.96 -2.37 -0.53
N ASP A 85 -13.82 -1.39 -0.30
CA ASP A 85 -14.75 -0.85 -1.31
C ASP A 85 -14.05 -0.28 -2.55
N TYR A 86 -12.77 0.07 -2.44
CA TYR A 86 -11.99 0.68 -3.51
C TYR A 86 -11.00 -0.30 -4.18
N SER A 87 -10.75 -1.48 -3.60
CA SER A 87 -9.60 -2.31 -3.94
C SER A 87 -9.92 -3.58 -4.71
N PHE A 88 -11.07 -4.19 -4.52
CA PHE A 88 -11.34 -5.54 -5.01
C PHE A 88 -11.47 -5.67 -6.54
N GLY A 89 -11.74 -4.59 -7.27
CA GLY A 89 -11.87 -4.63 -8.71
C GLY A 89 -10.62 -5.07 -9.46
N TYR A 90 -9.44 -4.82 -8.90
CA TYR A 90 -8.15 -5.14 -9.53
C TYR A 90 -7.72 -6.60 -9.34
N VAL A 91 -8.12 -7.22 -8.23
CA VAL A 91 -7.68 -8.57 -7.88
C VAL A 91 -8.42 -9.64 -8.68
N ALA A 92 -9.65 -9.34 -9.09
CA ALA A 92 -10.46 -10.25 -9.89
C ALA A 92 -9.77 -10.57 -11.23
N GLY A 93 -9.52 -11.84 -11.48
CA GLY A 93 -8.89 -12.31 -12.70
C GLY A 93 -7.38 -12.13 -12.79
N TRP A 94 -6.72 -11.53 -11.80
CA TRP A 94 -5.27 -11.32 -11.81
C TRP A 94 -4.48 -12.63 -11.95
N SER A 95 -4.89 -13.68 -11.25
CA SER A 95 -4.22 -14.97 -11.29
C SER A 95 -4.44 -15.75 -12.59
N LYS A 96 -5.38 -15.31 -13.41
CA LYS A 96 -5.74 -16.02 -14.65
C LYS A 96 -4.59 -15.98 -15.66
N GLY A 97 -4.13 -17.16 -16.07
CA GLY A 97 -3.06 -17.30 -17.05
C GLY A 97 -1.64 -17.06 -16.50
N LYS A 98 -1.48 -16.90 -15.18
CA LYS A 98 -0.18 -16.70 -14.54
C LYS A 98 0.34 -17.99 -13.92
N GLU A 99 1.66 -18.19 -14.04
CA GLU A 99 2.35 -19.30 -13.39
C GLU A 99 2.41 -19.08 -11.87
N LEU A 100 2.47 -20.17 -11.11
CA LEU A 100 2.51 -20.13 -9.65
C LEU A 100 3.68 -19.30 -9.11
N ASP A 101 4.85 -19.40 -9.74
CA ASP A 101 6.06 -18.68 -9.33
C ASP A 101 5.92 -17.18 -9.55
N GLU A 102 5.21 -16.73 -10.60
CA GLU A 102 4.88 -15.33 -10.82
C GLU A 102 3.97 -14.78 -9.71
N LEU A 103 2.96 -15.55 -9.32
CA LEU A 103 2.05 -15.19 -8.23
C LEU A 103 2.78 -15.09 -6.90
N LYS A 104 3.64 -16.05 -6.58
CA LYS A 104 4.46 -16.03 -5.36
C LYS A 104 5.41 -14.83 -5.34
N ALA A 105 6.05 -14.51 -6.45
CA ALA A 105 6.94 -13.36 -6.56
C ALA A 105 6.20 -12.04 -6.32
N SER A 106 5.00 -11.86 -6.89
CA SER A 106 4.17 -10.68 -6.65
C SER A 106 3.69 -10.60 -5.20
N LEU A 107 3.27 -11.70 -4.59
CA LEU A 107 2.87 -11.72 -3.17
C LEU A 107 4.04 -11.35 -2.25
N ASP A 108 5.24 -11.83 -2.53
CA ASP A 108 6.43 -11.46 -1.76
C ASP A 108 6.79 -9.98 -1.93
N THR A 109 6.69 -9.46 -3.14
CA THR A 109 6.86 -8.04 -3.45
C THR A 109 5.87 -7.17 -2.67
N ILE A 110 4.59 -7.53 -2.67
CA ILE A 110 3.53 -6.83 -1.92
C ILE A 110 3.85 -6.83 -0.43
N ARG A 111 4.15 -7.98 0.12
CA ARG A 111 4.45 -8.14 1.55
C ARG A 111 5.64 -7.30 1.99
N THR A 112 6.73 -7.37 1.25
CA THR A 112 7.97 -6.65 1.57
C THR A 112 7.78 -5.14 1.47
N CYS A 113 7.12 -4.66 0.43
CA CYS A 113 6.83 -3.24 0.26
C CYS A 113 5.89 -2.70 1.35
N ALA A 114 4.81 -3.43 1.64
CA ALA A 114 3.87 -3.03 2.69
C ALA A 114 4.54 -2.98 4.07
N ALA A 115 5.36 -3.98 4.42
CA ALA A 115 6.11 -4.01 5.67
C ALA A 115 7.07 -2.80 5.79
N GLY A 116 7.78 -2.47 4.74
CA GLY A 116 8.68 -1.32 4.70
C GLY A 116 7.96 0.01 4.88
N LEU A 117 6.79 0.19 4.25
CA LEU A 117 5.96 1.39 4.41
C LEU A 117 5.37 1.48 5.82
N ILE A 118 4.89 0.39 6.38
CA ILE A 118 4.36 0.35 7.76
C ILE A 118 5.46 0.75 8.73
N ASP A 119 6.64 0.18 8.62
CA ASP A 119 7.78 0.50 9.50
C ASP A 119 8.18 1.98 9.39
N ALA A 120 8.22 2.52 8.19
CA ALA A 120 8.54 3.93 7.95
C ALA A 120 7.48 4.87 8.54
N ILE A 121 6.20 4.55 8.42
CA ILE A 121 5.10 5.33 8.99
C ILE A 121 5.13 5.27 10.51
N GLU A 122 5.32 4.11 11.09
CA GLU A 122 5.39 3.92 12.55
C GLU A 122 6.61 4.64 13.15
N GLU A 123 7.74 4.65 12.47
CA GLU A 123 8.92 5.42 12.90
C GLU A 123 8.67 6.93 12.91
N LYS A 124 7.99 7.46 11.89
CA LYS A 124 7.68 8.89 11.77
C LYS A 124 6.49 9.33 12.61
N CYS A 125 5.56 8.44 12.86
CA CYS A 125 4.31 8.70 13.58
C CYS A 125 4.06 7.64 14.66
N PRO A 126 4.85 7.60 15.76
CA PRO A 126 4.72 6.56 16.79
C PRO A 126 3.32 6.48 17.43
N ALA A 127 2.56 7.56 17.40
CA ALA A 127 1.19 7.60 17.91
C ALA A 127 0.21 6.72 17.10
N LEU A 128 0.56 6.36 15.88
CA LEU A 128 -0.25 5.48 15.01
C LEU A 128 0.06 3.99 15.22
N CYS A 129 1.11 3.65 15.98
CA CYS A 129 1.40 2.26 16.27
C CYS A 129 0.21 1.60 16.97
N PRO A 130 -0.31 0.47 16.45
CA PRO A 130 -1.36 -0.27 17.15
C PRO A 130 -0.85 -0.66 18.54
N GLN A 131 -1.56 -0.26 19.58
CA GLN A 131 -1.22 -0.66 20.92
C GLN A 131 -1.33 -2.18 21.01
N LYS A 132 -0.20 -2.86 21.24
CA LYS A 132 -0.21 -4.26 21.57
C LYS A 132 -1.03 -4.38 22.85
N ASN A 133 -2.17 -5.05 22.77
CA ASN A 133 -3.01 -5.33 23.93
C ASN A 133 -2.16 -5.95 25.04
N GLN A 134 -1.88 -5.16 26.09
CA GLN A 134 -1.22 -5.66 27.31
C GLN A 134 -2.17 -6.49 28.19
N SER A 135 -3.23 -7.05 27.62
CA SER A 135 -4.27 -7.78 28.35
C SER A 135 -3.98 -9.29 28.53
N GLN A 136 -2.74 -9.73 28.41
CA GLN A 136 -2.39 -11.13 28.71
C GLN A 136 -1.27 -11.32 29.73
N LYS A 137 -1.07 -10.38 30.66
CA LYS A 137 -0.12 -10.56 31.77
C LYS A 137 -0.73 -10.29 33.15
N LYS A 138 -1.98 -10.68 33.37
CA LYS A 138 -2.58 -10.66 34.72
C LYS A 138 -3.46 -11.89 34.95
N SER A 139 -2.90 -13.10 34.84
CA SER A 139 -3.56 -14.27 35.40
C SER A 139 -2.58 -15.40 35.66
N HIS A 140 -1.46 -15.13 36.34
CA HIS A 140 -0.69 -16.17 37.00
C HIS A 140 0.09 -15.55 38.17
N ARG A 141 -0.65 -14.92 39.07
CA ARG A 141 -0.19 -14.61 40.42
C ARG A 141 -1.36 -14.78 41.37
N GLY A 142 -1.63 -15.96 41.71
CA GLY A 142 -2.61 -16.33 42.71
C GLY A 142 -2.62 -17.81 42.91
N GLU A 143 -2.17 -18.18 44.10
CA GLU A 143 -2.29 -19.47 44.76
C GLU A 143 -1.12 -20.42 44.62
N ALA A 144 -0.04 -20.06 45.30
CA ALA A 144 0.71 -21.03 46.10
C ALA A 144 0.34 -20.80 47.55
N ARG A 145 -0.65 -21.51 48.08
CA ARG A 145 -0.79 -21.79 49.50
C ARG A 145 -0.68 -23.28 49.70
N ALA A 146 0.42 -23.62 50.33
CA ALA A 146 0.57 -24.92 50.96
C ALA A 146 -0.51 -25.13 51.99
#